data_6a34e3bb26f209da34b1d23ca3f97835
#
_entry.id   6a34e3bb26f209da34b1d23ca3f97835
#
_cell.length_a   1.000
_cell.length_b   1.000
_cell.length_c   1.000
_cell.angle_alpha   90.00
_cell.angle_beta   90.00
_cell.angle_gamma   90.00
#
_symmetry.space_group_name_H-M   'P 1'
#
loop_
_entity.id
_entity.type
_entity.pdbx_description
1 polymer ?
#
loop_
_entity_poly.entity_id
_entity_poly.type
_entity_poly.pdbx_seq_one_letter_code
_entity_poly.pdbx_strand_id
1 'polypeptide(L)'
;TYNAQPYWELEHVKGKPLVYAIADFHGDMSMTWSFPGIVSILYGIDQKTFLNEDGSIDLVNEAGTVFRKKDVDIQPLFLDDQFRHVSAVMFSPCGTLSKFNRMGVQAGYGNKNYTLVEIKMCYNSAPDAIMPDVVGHVIDETCNETWADGIQIFHNPFADIPLNPSLFSHAGHHFYKDGVLHSSTPHNHIISTMTYNIKNMPVKPAPFHLHSNE
;
A
#
# COMPACT_ATOMS: atom_id res chain seq x y z
N THR A 1 25.46 -1.28 -28.84
CA THR A 1 24.91 -0.64 -27.64
C THR A 1 23.96 0.44 -28.12
N TYR A 2 22.64 0.19 -28.08
CA TYR A 2 21.64 1.23 -28.29
C TYR A 2 21.77 2.22 -27.12
N ASN A 3 22.31 3.40 -27.34
CA ASN A 3 22.18 4.54 -26.42
C ASN A 3 20.73 5.05 -26.56
N ALA A 4 19.78 4.33 -25.98
CA ALA A 4 18.42 4.84 -25.88
C ALA A 4 18.44 6.05 -24.93
N GLN A 5 17.86 7.16 -25.37
CA GLN A 5 17.67 8.33 -24.50
C GLN A 5 16.92 7.90 -23.25
N PRO A 6 17.35 8.29 -22.05
CA PRO A 6 16.62 7.97 -20.82
C PRO A 6 15.18 8.47 -20.87
N TYR A 7 14.24 7.69 -20.31
CA TYR A 7 12.81 8.01 -20.38
C TYR A 7 12.48 9.41 -19.83
N TRP A 8 13.15 9.83 -18.75
CA TRP A 8 12.93 11.14 -18.12
C TRP A 8 13.45 12.34 -18.93
N GLU A 9 14.26 12.09 -19.97
CA GLU A 9 14.74 13.12 -20.91
C GLU A 9 13.86 13.28 -22.15
N LEU A 10 12.86 12.39 -22.33
CA LEU A 10 11.93 12.49 -23.46
C LEU A 10 11.12 13.78 -23.34
N GLU A 11 10.87 14.45 -24.48
CA GLU A 11 10.22 15.75 -24.53
C GLU A 11 8.87 15.80 -23.82
N HIS A 12 8.08 14.73 -23.92
CA HIS A 12 6.76 14.63 -23.28
C HIS A 12 6.83 14.38 -21.76
N VAL A 13 7.99 13.97 -21.21
CA VAL A 13 8.23 13.71 -19.78
C VAL A 13 9.00 14.84 -19.11
N LYS A 14 9.96 15.42 -19.84
CA LYS A 14 10.84 16.46 -19.32
C LYS A 14 10.07 17.62 -18.67
N GLY A 15 10.51 18.01 -17.48
CA GLY A 15 9.88 19.10 -16.73
C GLY A 15 8.57 18.72 -16.03
N LYS A 16 8.22 17.42 -15.96
CA LYS A 16 7.04 16.90 -15.25
C LYS A 16 7.45 15.94 -14.13
N PRO A 17 6.64 15.82 -13.07
CA PRO A 17 6.86 14.79 -12.08
C PRO A 17 6.81 13.40 -12.73
N LEU A 18 7.84 12.59 -12.50
CA LEU A 18 7.89 11.19 -12.94
C LEU A 18 7.55 10.27 -11.77
N VAL A 19 6.51 9.46 -11.93
CA VAL A 19 6.07 8.48 -10.93
C VAL A 19 6.21 7.09 -11.48
N TYR A 20 6.90 6.20 -10.76
CA TYR A 20 6.92 4.78 -11.06
C TYR A 20 5.75 4.10 -10.38
N ALA A 21 4.85 3.52 -11.19
CA ALA A 21 3.71 2.77 -10.69
C ALA A 21 4.05 1.28 -10.62
N ILE A 22 3.95 0.69 -9.44
CA ILE A 22 4.25 -0.71 -9.16
C ILE A 22 3.01 -1.36 -8.58
N ALA A 23 2.63 -2.52 -9.13
CA ALA A 23 1.59 -3.38 -8.57
C ALA A 23 2.20 -4.70 -8.13
N ASP A 24 1.83 -5.15 -6.93
CA ASP A 24 2.31 -6.40 -6.37
C ASP A 24 1.25 -7.50 -6.53
N PHE A 25 1.63 -8.56 -7.25
CA PHE A 25 0.77 -9.71 -7.56
C PHE A 25 1.41 -11.04 -7.14
N HIS A 26 2.45 -11.01 -6.30
CA HIS A 26 3.30 -12.18 -6.11
C HIS A 26 2.70 -13.31 -5.28
N GLY A 27 1.62 -13.09 -4.55
CA GLY A 27 0.98 -14.14 -3.78
C GLY A 27 -0.09 -13.66 -2.79
N ASP A 28 -0.62 -14.60 -2.04
CA ASP A 28 -1.53 -14.33 -0.94
C ASP A 28 -0.82 -13.50 0.14
N MET A 29 -1.54 -12.60 0.78
CA MET A 29 -1.01 -11.71 1.82
C MET A 29 0.00 -10.65 1.32
N SER A 30 0.17 -10.44 0.01
CA SER A 30 1.09 -9.43 -0.54
C SER A 30 0.81 -8.02 -0.01
N MET A 31 -0.45 -7.67 0.23
CA MET A 31 -0.82 -6.39 0.87
C MET A 31 -0.14 -6.16 2.23
N THR A 32 0.05 -7.21 3.02
CA THR A 32 0.60 -7.12 4.37
C THR A 32 2.13 -7.09 4.35
N TRP A 33 2.76 -7.93 3.53
CA TRP A 33 4.22 -8.12 3.54
C TRP A 33 4.98 -7.16 2.62
N SER A 34 4.33 -6.67 1.58
CA SER A 34 5.01 -5.86 0.57
C SER A 34 5.27 -4.42 1.01
N PHE A 35 4.46 -3.88 1.93
CA PHE A 35 4.66 -2.52 2.43
C PHE A 35 6.01 -2.34 3.14
N PRO A 36 6.40 -3.15 4.14
CA PRO A 36 7.73 -3.06 4.73
C PRO A 36 8.85 -3.24 3.71
N GLY A 37 8.66 -4.16 2.76
CA GLY A 37 9.64 -4.42 1.69
C GLY A 37 9.90 -3.20 0.80
N ILE A 38 8.84 -2.49 0.36
CA ILE A 38 9.00 -1.30 -0.47
C ILE A 38 9.63 -0.15 0.31
N VAL A 39 9.24 0.04 1.58
CA VAL A 39 9.86 1.04 2.48
C VAL A 39 11.35 0.80 2.63
N SER A 40 11.72 -0.45 2.81
CA SER A 40 13.11 -0.86 2.92
C SER A 40 13.91 -0.58 1.63
N ILE A 41 13.36 -0.96 0.47
CA ILE A 41 14.01 -0.75 -0.84
C ILE A 41 14.15 0.74 -1.16
N LEU A 42 13.18 1.57 -0.79
CA LEU A 42 13.21 3.00 -1.13
C LEU A 42 14.06 3.81 -0.15
N TYR A 43 13.92 3.56 1.16
CA TYR A 43 14.50 4.41 2.20
C TYR A 43 15.51 3.71 3.10
N GLY A 44 15.78 2.42 2.88
CA GLY A 44 16.71 1.67 3.73
C GLY A 44 16.22 1.53 5.17
N ILE A 45 14.91 1.58 5.40
CA ILE A 45 14.33 1.39 6.73
C ILE A 45 14.01 -0.08 6.90
N ASP A 46 14.62 -0.70 7.91
CA ASP A 46 14.32 -2.05 8.34
C ASP A 46 13.62 -2.01 9.70
N GLN A 47 12.47 -2.65 9.81
CA GLN A 47 11.72 -2.74 11.05
C GLN A 47 12.08 -4.03 11.78
N LYS A 48 12.72 -3.91 12.93
CA LYS A 48 13.03 -5.02 13.82
C LYS A 48 12.06 -5.09 14.97
N THR A 49 11.66 -6.30 15.28
CA THR A 49 10.76 -6.59 16.40
C THR A 49 11.57 -7.23 17.52
N PHE A 50 11.52 -6.65 18.70
CA PHE A 50 12.16 -7.19 19.91
C PHE A 50 11.06 -7.58 20.89
N LEU A 51 11.16 -8.81 21.41
CA LEU A 51 10.33 -9.27 22.53
C LEU A 51 11.09 -9.01 23.83
N ASN A 52 10.54 -8.17 24.70
CA ASN A 52 11.12 -7.86 25.99
C ASN A 52 10.83 -8.94 27.03
N GLU A 53 11.59 -8.96 28.14
CA GLU A 53 11.42 -9.93 29.23
C GLU A 53 10.04 -9.83 29.90
N ASP A 54 9.42 -8.65 29.88
CA ASP A 54 8.08 -8.42 30.42
C ASP A 54 6.94 -8.83 29.46
N GLY A 55 7.27 -9.37 28.28
CA GLY A 55 6.31 -9.77 27.25
C GLY A 55 5.85 -8.62 26.34
N SER A 56 6.35 -7.41 26.55
CA SER A 56 6.09 -6.27 25.62
C SER A 56 6.90 -6.45 24.33
N ILE A 57 6.39 -5.79 23.25
CA ILE A 57 7.04 -5.82 21.93
C ILE A 57 7.48 -4.42 21.56
N ASP A 58 8.78 -4.27 21.30
CA ASP A 58 9.35 -3.06 20.74
C ASP A 58 9.52 -3.19 19.23
N LEU A 59 9.09 -2.16 18.50
CA LEU A 59 9.33 -2.01 17.07
C LEU A 59 10.39 -0.93 16.86
N VAL A 60 11.56 -1.33 16.39
CA VAL A 60 12.67 -0.42 16.13
C VAL A 60 12.88 -0.30 14.64
N ASN A 61 12.86 0.93 14.13
CA ASN A 61 13.19 1.23 12.75
C ASN A 61 14.67 1.56 12.65
N GLU A 62 15.44 0.75 11.92
CA GLU A 62 16.83 1.04 11.56
C GLU A 62 16.89 1.67 10.19
N ALA A 63 17.47 2.87 10.09
CA ALA A 63 17.66 3.57 8.82
C ALA A 63 19.03 3.24 8.20
N GLY A 64 19.12 3.33 6.86
CA GLY A 64 20.36 3.11 6.12
C GLY A 64 20.73 1.65 5.91
N THR A 65 19.78 0.74 6.09
CA THR A 65 19.99 -0.69 5.88
C THR A 65 20.19 -1.00 4.39
N VAL A 66 21.27 -1.67 4.07
CA VAL A 66 21.53 -2.21 2.73
C VAL A 66 21.00 -3.63 2.65
N PHE A 67 20.15 -3.91 1.67
CA PHE A 67 19.64 -5.25 1.48
C PHE A 67 20.62 -6.11 0.73
N ARG A 68 20.85 -7.32 1.22
CA ARG A 68 21.62 -8.33 0.52
C ARG A 68 20.65 -9.40 -0.03
N LYS A 69 20.60 -9.51 -1.37
CA LYS A 69 19.92 -10.63 -2.03
C LYS A 69 20.96 -11.50 -2.73
N LYS A 70 21.21 -12.70 -2.19
CA LYS A 70 22.35 -13.55 -2.54
C LYS A 70 23.65 -12.80 -2.28
N ASP A 71 24.44 -12.52 -3.31
CA ASP A 71 25.73 -11.81 -3.21
C ASP A 71 25.66 -10.37 -3.73
N VAL A 72 24.45 -9.82 -3.89
CA VAL A 72 24.23 -8.46 -4.41
C VAL A 72 23.72 -7.56 -3.29
N ASP A 73 24.45 -6.50 -3.00
CA ASP A 73 24.01 -5.44 -2.11
C ASP A 73 23.09 -4.47 -2.88
N ILE A 74 21.85 -4.35 -2.42
CA ILE A 74 20.86 -3.43 -2.99
C ILE A 74 20.86 -2.17 -2.14
N GLN A 75 21.34 -1.07 -2.74
CA GLN A 75 21.29 0.24 -2.10
C GLN A 75 19.87 0.79 -2.16
N PRO A 76 19.36 1.40 -1.09
CA PRO A 76 18.05 2.06 -1.13
C PRO A 76 18.03 3.19 -2.15
N LEU A 77 16.91 3.32 -2.87
CA LEU A 77 16.82 4.19 -4.04
C LEU A 77 16.71 5.69 -3.70
N PHE A 78 16.19 6.03 -2.52
CA PHE A 78 15.85 7.41 -2.14
C PHE A 78 16.67 7.92 -0.93
N LEU A 79 17.93 7.44 -0.78
CA LEU A 79 18.86 7.95 0.23
C LEU A 79 19.82 8.99 -0.28
N ASP A 80 19.93 9.15 -1.60
CA ASP A 80 20.76 10.12 -2.27
C ASP A 80 20.07 10.67 -3.53
N ASP A 81 20.79 11.49 -4.30
CA ASP A 81 20.27 12.14 -5.51
C ASP A 81 20.38 11.31 -6.79
N GLN A 82 20.81 10.06 -6.73
CA GLN A 82 20.97 9.18 -7.89
C GLN A 82 19.67 9.03 -8.69
N PHE A 83 18.54 9.00 -8.00
CA PHE A 83 17.20 8.88 -8.58
C PHE A 83 16.40 10.19 -8.55
N ARG A 84 17.11 11.35 -8.56
CA ARG A 84 16.47 12.68 -8.50
C ARG A 84 15.45 12.96 -9.62
N HIS A 85 15.55 12.25 -10.74
CA HIS A 85 14.59 12.31 -11.84
C HIS A 85 13.25 11.61 -11.52
N VAL A 86 13.17 10.79 -10.46
CA VAL A 86 11.95 10.12 -10.01
C VAL A 86 11.33 10.93 -8.88
N SER A 87 10.08 11.37 -9.04
CA SER A 87 9.37 12.19 -8.05
C SER A 87 8.80 11.34 -6.91
N ALA A 88 8.29 10.16 -7.24
CA ALA A 88 7.68 9.23 -6.28
C ALA A 88 7.56 7.82 -6.86
N VAL A 89 7.36 6.85 -5.98
CA VAL A 89 6.87 5.52 -6.33
C VAL A 89 5.42 5.40 -5.86
N MET A 90 4.52 5.08 -6.79
CA MET A 90 3.14 4.73 -6.50
C MET A 90 3.07 3.19 -6.40
N PHE A 91 2.62 2.70 -5.27
CA PHE A 91 2.58 1.27 -4.98
C PHE A 91 1.14 0.82 -4.72
N SER A 92 0.70 -0.23 -5.44
CA SER A 92 -0.60 -0.85 -5.23
C SER A 92 -0.43 -2.31 -4.79
N PRO A 93 -0.56 -2.60 -3.48
CA PRO A 93 -0.60 -3.98 -3.00
C PRO A 93 -1.97 -4.64 -3.24
N CYS A 94 -2.98 -3.85 -3.60
CA CYS A 94 -4.38 -4.27 -3.67
C CYS A 94 -4.81 -4.83 -5.03
N GLY A 95 -3.95 -4.83 -6.05
CA GLY A 95 -4.26 -5.27 -7.42
C GLY A 95 -4.40 -6.80 -7.55
N THR A 96 -5.13 -7.46 -6.66
CA THR A 96 -5.26 -8.92 -6.59
C THR A 96 -6.43 -9.45 -7.41
N LEU A 97 -6.43 -10.76 -7.72
CA LEU A 97 -7.58 -11.45 -8.33
C LEU A 97 -8.85 -11.27 -7.51
N SER A 98 -8.74 -11.23 -6.18
CA SER A 98 -9.87 -10.99 -5.28
C SER A 98 -10.50 -9.62 -5.51
N LYS A 99 -9.70 -8.58 -5.71
CA LYS A 99 -10.20 -7.24 -6.05
C LYS A 99 -10.92 -7.23 -7.40
N PHE A 100 -10.35 -7.87 -8.42
CA PHE A 100 -11.03 -8.02 -9.72
C PHE A 100 -12.38 -8.70 -9.58
N ASN A 101 -12.47 -9.77 -8.79
CA ASN A 101 -13.73 -10.47 -8.54
C ASN A 101 -14.75 -9.56 -7.83
N ARG A 102 -14.35 -8.82 -6.80
CA ARG A 102 -15.24 -7.88 -6.10
C ARG A 102 -15.76 -6.79 -7.03
N MET A 103 -14.87 -6.14 -7.79
CA MET A 103 -15.24 -5.13 -8.75
C MET A 103 -16.13 -5.69 -9.89
N GLY A 104 -15.93 -6.96 -10.27
CA GLY A 104 -16.81 -7.66 -11.21
C GLY A 104 -18.23 -7.82 -10.66
N VAL A 105 -18.37 -8.25 -9.41
CA VAL A 105 -19.70 -8.37 -8.76
C VAL A 105 -20.35 -7.01 -8.57
N GLN A 106 -19.59 -6.00 -8.14
CA GLN A 106 -20.05 -4.60 -8.06
C GLN A 106 -20.59 -4.08 -9.42
N ALA A 107 -20.00 -4.51 -10.53
CA ALA A 107 -20.43 -4.17 -11.87
C ALA A 107 -21.59 -5.05 -12.40
N GLY A 108 -22.23 -5.84 -11.54
CA GLY A 108 -23.36 -6.71 -11.92
C GLY A 108 -22.93 -8.06 -12.53
N TYR A 109 -21.64 -8.37 -12.56
CA TYR A 109 -21.14 -9.65 -13.04
C TYR A 109 -20.97 -10.64 -11.88
N GLY A 110 -20.92 -11.91 -12.18
CA GLY A 110 -20.63 -12.93 -11.19
C GLY A 110 -21.63 -14.08 -11.16
N ASN A 111 -21.31 -15.10 -10.37
CA ASN A 111 -22.16 -16.28 -10.24
C ASN A 111 -23.11 -16.07 -9.06
N LYS A 112 -24.42 -16.00 -9.33
CA LYS A 112 -25.49 -15.78 -8.33
C LYS A 112 -25.58 -16.85 -7.25
N ASN A 113 -24.91 -17.99 -7.42
CA ASN A 113 -24.82 -19.05 -6.39
C ASN A 113 -23.77 -18.76 -5.32
N TYR A 114 -23.01 -17.69 -5.45
CA TYR A 114 -21.97 -17.29 -4.50
C TYR A 114 -22.19 -15.86 -4.06
N THR A 115 -21.93 -15.63 -2.79
CA THR A 115 -21.88 -14.30 -2.18
C THR A 115 -20.43 -14.01 -1.84
N LEU A 116 -19.91 -12.87 -2.30
CA LEU A 116 -18.61 -12.38 -1.89
C LEU A 116 -18.76 -11.61 -0.58
N VAL A 117 -17.94 -11.93 0.39
CA VAL A 117 -17.80 -11.18 1.65
C VAL A 117 -16.37 -10.67 1.74
N GLU A 118 -16.21 -9.36 1.90
CA GLU A 118 -14.93 -8.74 2.15
C GLU A 118 -14.78 -8.39 3.62
N ILE A 119 -13.60 -8.66 4.17
CA ILE A 119 -13.17 -8.16 5.48
C ILE A 119 -11.98 -7.24 5.24
N LYS A 120 -12.12 -5.98 5.59
CA LYS A 120 -11.07 -4.95 5.51
C LYS A 120 -10.49 -4.68 6.89
N MET A 121 -9.17 -4.54 6.95
CA MET A 121 -8.47 -3.89 8.03
C MET A 121 -8.09 -2.47 7.57
N CYS A 122 -8.59 -1.48 8.27
CA CYS A 122 -8.41 -0.09 7.91
C CYS A 122 -7.62 0.66 8.98
N TYR A 123 -6.88 1.69 8.56
CA TYR A 123 -6.16 2.56 9.48
C TYR A 123 -7.16 3.26 10.41
N ASN A 124 -6.93 3.11 11.71
CA ASN A 124 -7.66 3.82 12.74
C ASN A 124 -6.89 5.08 13.11
N SER A 125 -7.49 6.25 12.87
CA SER A 125 -6.87 7.56 13.10
C SER A 125 -7.06 8.11 14.51
N ALA A 126 -7.70 7.37 15.44
CA ALA A 126 -7.82 7.78 16.82
C ALA A 126 -6.42 7.90 17.47
N PRO A 127 -6.16 8.92 18.29
CA PRO A 127 -4.82 9.19 18.83
C PRO A 127 -4.25 8.05 19.70
N ASP A 128 -5.11 7.24 20.29
CA ASP A 128 -4.80 6.13 21.19
C ASP A 128 -5.06 4.75 20.54
N ALA A 129 -5.36 4.73 19.24
CA ALA A 129 -5.62 3.47 18.54
C ALA A 129 -4.35 2.65 18.39
N ILE A 130 -4.35 1.45 18.96
CA ILE A 130 -3.29 0.45 18.83
C ILE A 130 -3.65 -0.67 17.85
N MET A 131 -4.91 -0.73 17.43
CA MET A 131 -5.43 -1.74 16.52
C MET A 131 -6.13 -1.10 15.32
N PRO A 132 -6.04 -1.71 14.13
CA PRO A 132 -6.82 -1.28 12.97
C PRO A 132 -8.31 -1.52 13.18
N ASP A 133 -9.13 -0.75 12.50
CA ASP A 133 -10.55 -1.04 12.38
C ASP A 133 -10.76 -2.24 11.45
N VAL A 134 -11.65 -3.15 11.88
CA VAL A 134 -12.02 -4.33 11.07
C VAL A 134 -13.46 -4.18 10.63
N VAL A 135 -13.68 -4.10 9.31
CA VAL A 135 -15.00 -3.92 8.71
C VAL A 135 -15.28 -5.07 7.75
N GLY A 136 -16.43 -5.73 7.94
CA GLY A 136 -16.89 -6.77 7.02
C GLY A 136 -18.16 -6.33 6.29
N HIS A 137 -18.26 -6.63 4.99
CA HIS A 137 -19.46 -6.36 4.20
C HIS A 137 -19.63 -7.34 3.05
N VAL A 138 -20.86 -7.49 2.61
CA VAL A 138 -21.20 -8.24 1.41
C VAL A 138 -20.96 -7.37 0.20
N ILE A 139 -20.30 -7.93 -0.81
CA ILE A 139 -20.09 -7.24 -2.08
C ILE A 139 -21.33 -7.38 -2.95
N ASP A 140 -21.90 -6.24 -3.31
CA ASP A 140 -23.01 -6.11 -4.24
C ASP A 140 -22.85 -4.85 -5.12
N GLU A 141 -23.85 -4.55 -5.93
CA GLU A 141 -23.86 -3.42 -6.84
C GLU A 141 -23.88 -2.04 -6.14
N THR A 142 -24.10 -2.00 -4.82
CA THR A 142 -24.07 -0.77 -4.02
C THR A 142 -22.66 -0.42 -3.52
N CYS A 143 -21.71 -1.34 -3.64
CA CYS A 143 -20.32 -1.11 -3.29
C CYS A 143 -19.70 -0.13 -4.29
N ASN A 144 -18.66 0.58 -3.83
CA ASN A 144 -17.97 1.60 -4.61
C ASN A 144 -16.44 1.45 -4.59
N GLU A 145 -15.96 0.22 -4.48
CA GLU A 145 -14.52 -0.05 -4.53
C GLU A 145 -13.93 0.43 -5.86
N THR A 146 -12.79 1.11 -5.79
CA THR A 146 -12.07 1.65 -6.94
C THR A 146 -10.66 1.10 -7.02
N TRP A 147 -10.01 1.25 -8.17
CA TRP A 147 -8.59 0.90 -8.32
C TRP A 147 -7.66 1.74 -7.45
N ALA A 148 -8.11 2.94 -7.05
CA ALA A 148 -7.34 3.85 -6.22
C ALA A 148 -7.31 3.45 -4.73
N ASP A 149 -8.24 2.57 -4.30
CA ASP A 149 -8.32 2.16 -2.91
C ASP A 149 -7.07 1.36 -2.50
N GLY A 150 -6.44 1.79 -1.43
CA GLY A 150 -5.22 1.18 -0.88
C GLY A 150 -3.92 1.58 -1.59
N ILE A 151 -3.93 2.53 -2.53
CA ILE A 151 -2.71 3.05 -3.17
C ILE A 151 -1.86 3.78 -2.13
N GLN A 152 -0.54 3.50 -2.19
CA GLN A 152 0.50 4.13 -1.38
C GLN A 152 1.43 4.92 -2.31
N ILE A 153 1.81 6.13 -1.92
CA ILE A 153 2.74 6.98 -2.66
C ILE A 153 3.93 7.32 -1.77
N PHE A 154 5.10 6.88 -2.20
CA PHE A 154 6.37 7.09 -1.52
C PHE A 154 7.11 8.21 -2.23
N HIS A 155 7.28 9.36 -1.56
CA HIS A 155 7.90 10.54 -2.13
C HIS A 155 9.42 10.47 -2.05
N ASN A 156 10.08 10.84 -3.16
CA ASN A 156 11.53 10.97 -3.17
C ASN A 156 11.93 12.34 -2.60
N PRO A 157 12.68 12.40 -1.47
CA PRO A 157 13.11 13.66 -0.87
C PRO A 157 14.13 14.43 -1.73
N PHE A 158 14.78 13.75 -2.68
CA PHE A 158 15.80 14.33 -3.57
C PHE A 158 15.24 14.65 -4.96
N ALA A 159 13.94 14.55 -5.19
CA ALA A 159 13.34 14.75 -6.50
C ALA A 159 13.57 16.17 -7.05
N ASP A 160 14.04 16.28 -8.29
CA ASP A 160 14.14 17.57 -9.01
C ASP A 160 12.77 18.24 -9.16
N ILE A 161 11.76 17.45 -9.38
CA ILE A 161 10.36 17.89 -9.54
C ILE A 161 9.50 17.07 -8.59
N PRO A 162 9.23 17.56 -7.37
CA PRO A 162 8.42 16.84 -6.40
C PRO A 162 6.98 16.63 -6.90
N LEU A 163 6.41 15.46 -6.58
CA LEU A 163 5.01 15.18 -6.84
C LEU A 163 4.13 15.97 -5.84
N ASN A 164 3.14 16.70 -6.36
CA ASN A 164 2.15 17.34 -5.51
C ASN A 164 1.18 16.30 -4.92
N PRO A 165 1.13 16.12 -3.59
CA PRO A 165 0.26 15.11 -2.95
C PRO A 165 -1.23 15.32 -3.25
N SER A 166 -1.67 16.56 -3.48
CA SER A 166 -3.08 16.87 -3.74
C SER A 166 -3.62 16.23 -5.03
N LEU A 167 -2.76 15.80 -5.95
CA LEU A 167 -3.16 15.09 -7.16
C LEU A 167 -3.73 13.69 -6.85
N PHE A 168 -3.38 13.12 -5.69
CA PHE A 168 -3.79 11.78 -5.27
C PHE A 168 -4.29 11.80 -3.82
N SER A 169 -5.24 12.68 -3.53
CA SER A 169 -5.74 12.93 -2.15
C SER A 169 -6.34 11.72 -1.45
N HIS A 170 -6.69 10.67 -2.19
CA HIS A 170 -7.23 9.42 -1.64
C HIS A 170 -6.16 8.35 -1.37
N ALA A 171 -4.90 8.60 -1.74
CA ALA A 171 -3.79 7.69 -1.47
C ALA A 171 -3.18 7.92 -0.09
N GLY A 172 -2.48 6.92 0.43
CA GLY A 172 -1.54 7.10 1.53
C GLY A 172 -0.26 7.74 1.02
N HIS A 173 0.23 8.79 1.67
CA HIS A 173 1.45 9.48 1.30
C HIS A 173 2.53 9.27 2.36
N HIS A 174 3.74 8.92 1.91
CA HIS A 174 4.89 8.65 2.77
C HIS A 174 6.05 9.54 2.40
N PHE A 175 6.58 10.27 3.39
CA PHE A 175 7.66 11.23 3.24
C PHE A 175 8.80 10.84 4.16
N TYR A 176 9.99 10.64 3.61
CA TYR A 176 11.20 10.39 4.40
C TYR A 176 11.91 11.69 4.71
N LYS A 177 12.09 11.98 5.99
CA LYS A 177 12.76 13.18 6.47
C LYS A 177 13.51 12.89 7.77
N ASP A 178 14.76 13.32 7.85
CA ASP A 178 15.60 13.24 9.06
C ASP A 178 15.68 11.83 9.67
N GLY A 179 15.74 10.80 8.83
CA GLY A 179 15.80 9.40 9.26
C GLY A 179 14.43 8.79 9.60
N VAL A 180 13.34 9.56 9.50
CA VAL A 180 11.99 9.14 9.89
C VAL A 180 11.05 9.12 8.70
N LEU A 181 10.22 8.08 8.60
CA LEU A 181 9.13 8.00 7.63
C LEU A 181 7.87 8.62 8.23
N HIS A 182 7.45 9.74 7.67
CA HIS A 182 6.19 10.42 8.00
C HIS A 182 5.10 9.95 7.04
N SER A 183 3.97 9.49 7.58
CA SER A 183 2.85 9.02 6.79
C SER A 183 1.63 9.91 6.99
N SER A 184 0.95 10.22 5.89
CA SER A 184 -0.34 10.91 5.86
C SER A 184 -1.31 10.02 5.10
N THR A 185 -2.25 9.40 5.81
CA THR A 185 -3.23 8.49 5.23
C THR A 185 -4.64 9.02 5.40
N PRO A 186 -5.53 8.84 4.42
CA PRO A 186 -6.94 9.13 4.59
C PRO A 186 -7.54 8.31 5.74
N HIS A 187 -8.62 8.82 6.33
CA HIS A 187 -9.41 8.03 7.27
C HIS A 187 -9.92 6.74 6.59
N ASN A 188 -9.90 5.64 7.30
CA ASN A 188 -10.26 4.30 6.79
C ASN A 188 -9.38 3.80 5.61
N HIS A 189 -8.15 4.28 5.50
CA HIS A 189 -7.22 3.77 4.51
C HIS A 189 -7.00 2.26 4.68
N ILE A 190 -7.10 1.51 3.57
CA ILE A 190 -7.03 0.04 3.60
C ILE A 190 -5.59 -0.41 3.87
N ILE A 191 -5.40 -1.15 4.96
CA ILE A 191 -4.13 -1.80 5.31
C ILE A 191 -4.07 -3.19 4.68
N SER A 192 -5.18 -3.95 4.81
CA SER A 192 -5.30 -5.31 4.32
C SER A 192 -6.76 -5.64 4.02
N THR A 193 -6.98 -6.59 3.09
CA THR A 193 -8.30 -7.08 2.77
C THR A 193 -8.27 -8.57 2.48
N MET A 194 -9.31 -9.27 2.91
CA MET A 194 -9.57 -10.67 2.61
C MET A 194 -10.94 -10.81 1.97
N THR A 195 -11.06 -11.71 0.99
CA THR A 195 -12.32 -11.98 0.30
C THR A 195 -12.71 -13.45 0.46
N TYR A 196 -13.91 -13.68 0.90
CA TYR A 196 -14.50 -15.00 1.05
C TYR A 196 -15.59 -15.23 0.00
N ASN A 197 -15.57 -16.40 -0.64
CA ASN A 197 -16.65 -16.88 -1.49
C ASN A 197 -17.55 -17.79 -0.66
N ILE A 198 -18.77 -17.35 -0.36
CA ILE A 198 -19.74 -18.11 0.43
C ILE A 198 -20.83 -18.62 -0.49
N LYS A 199 -20.97 -19.93 -0.56
CA LYS A 199 -22.01 -20.57 -1.38
C LYS A 199 -23.37 -20.47 -0.69
N ASN A 200 -24.41 -20.08 -1.46
CA ASN A 200 -25.82 -20.02 -1.02
C ASN A 200 -26.09 -19.14 0.21
N MET A 201 -25.35 -18.04 0.39
CA MET A 201 -25.67 -17.08 1.43
C MET A 201 -26.92 -16.28 1.03
N PRO A 202 -27.91 -16.08 1.92
CA PRO A 202 -29.05 -15.20 1.62
C PRO A 202 -28.57 -13.76 1.38
N VAL A 203 -29.16 -13.12 0.39
CA VAL A 203 -28.78 -11.77 -0.06
C VAL A 203 -29.14 -10.76 1.03
N LYS A 204 -28.13 -10.06 1.53
CA LYS A 204 -28.09 -8.92 2.47
C LYS A 204 -28.07 -9.25 3.98
N PRO A 205 -26.93 -9.63 4.54
CA PRO A 205 -26.64 -9.26 5.91
C PRO A 205 -26.28 -7.76 5.97
N ALA A 206 -26.71 -7.07 7.02
CA ALA A 206 -26.22 -5.73 7.32
C ALA A 206 -24.70 -5.76 7.57
N PRO A 207 -23.98 -4.65 7.30
CA PRO A 207 -22.58 -4.54 7.68
C PRO A 207 -22.42 -4.87 9.16
N PHE A 208 -21.47 -5.75 9.49
CA PHE A 208 -21.14 -6.01 10.89
C PHE A 208 -19.80 -5.36 11.21
N HIS A 209 -19.77 -4.69 12.32
CA HIS A 209 -18.54 -4.16 12.91
C HIS A 209 -18.09 -5.15 13.97
N LEU A 210 -16.91 -5.70 13.81
CA LEU A 210 -16.23 -6.40 14.89
C LEU A 210 -15.64 -5.33 15.81
N HIS A 211 -16.42 -4.90 16.80
CA HIS A 211 -15.85 -4.09 17.86
C HIS A 211 -14.83 -4.96 18.60
N SER A 212 -13.58 -4.51 18.69
CA SER A 212 -12.69 -4.98 19.74
C SER A 212 -13.37 -4.64 21.06
N ASN A 213 -13.85 -5.65 21.78
CA ASN A 213 -14.38 -5.46 23.13
C ASN A 213 -13.29 -4.78 23.97
N GLU A 214 -13.72 -3.77 24.70
CA GLU A 214 -12.99 -3.07 25.74
C GLU A 214 -12.31 -4.02 26.74
#